data_8747cfe7eb9214dd317b189fafb9f5bc
#
_entry.id   8747cfe7eb9214dd317b189fafb9f5bc
#
_cell.length_a   1.000
_cell.length_b   1.000
_cell.length_c   1.000
_cell.angle_alpha   90.00
_cell.angle_beta   90.00
_cell.angle_gamma   90.00
#
_symmetry.space_group_name_H-M   'P 1'
#
loop_
_entity.id
_entity.type
_entity.pdbx_description
1 polymer ?
#
loop_
_entity_poly.entity_id
_entity_poly.type
_entity_poly.pdbx_seq_one_letter_code
_entity_poly.pdbx_strand_id
1 'polypeptide(L)'
;MSQDKTDVTRVVNLYIDGAGNGNADQMNEAFHSSARWFGTVDGADYDLDKEGFVTYMVGTPGKPSSAKIVDIQIAGTAATATVEEEGFWGTLSFTDFFQLAKLDGRWQITCKTFAQTGGTHA
;
A
#
# COMPACT_ATOMS: atom_id res chain seq x y z
N MET A 1 -7.12 -20.67 6.44
CA MET A 1 -7.23 -20.18 6.50
C MET A 1 -6.83 -19.81 6.98
N SER A 2 -7.58 -18.96 7.05
CA SER A 2 -6.37 -19.31 7.69
C SER A 2 -5.69 -18.12 8.33
N GLN A 3 -4.76 -18.39 9.23
CA GLN A 3 -4.05 -17.31 9.93
C GLN A 3 -3.28 -16.43 8.95
N ASP A 4 -2.69 -17.03 7.91
CA ASP A 4 -1.93 -16.26 6.93
C ASP A 4 -2.81 -15.25 6.21
N LYS A 5 -4.02 -15.63 5.80
CA LYS A 5 -4.92 -14.68 5.14
C LYS A 5 -5.32 -13.55 6.08
N THR A 6 -5.59 -13.87 7.34
CA THR A 6 -5.92 -12.86 8.34
C THR A 6 -4.75 -11.89 8.53
N ASP A 7 -3.53 -12.42 8.62
CA ASP A 7 -2.35 -11.60 8.84
C ASP A 7 -2.03 -10.73 7.62
N VAL A 8 -2.14 -11.27 6.41
CA VAL A 8 -1.93 -10.47 5.19
C VAL A 8 -2.97 -9.35 5.11
N THR A 9 -4.24 -9.67 5.40
CA THR A 9 -5.30 -8.66 5.40
C THR A 9 -4.99 -7.55 6.40
N ARG A 10 -4.53 -7.92 7.61
CA ARG A 10 -4.17 -6.94 8.64
C ARG A 10 -3.04 -6.03 8.17
N VAL A 11 -2.01 -6.60 7.55
CA VAL A 11 -0.86 -5.82 7.08
C VAL A 11 -1.27 -4.84 5.99
N VAL A 12 -2.10 -5.28 5.04
CA VAL A 12 -2.58 -4.40 3.98
C VAL A 12 -3.44 -3.27 4.56
N ASN A 13 -4.27 -3.57 5.55
CA ASN A 13 -5.07 -2.55 6.22
C ASN A 13 -4.21 -1.55 7.01
N LEU A 14 -3.08 -1.99 7.57
CA LEU A 14 -2.13 -1.07 8.18
C LEU A 14 -1.61 -0.05 7.16
N TYR A 15 -1.33 -0.50 5.94
CA TYR A 15 -0.96 0.40 4.87
C TYR A 15 -2.09 1.38 4.56
N ILE A 16 -3.31 0.85 4.36
CA ILE A 16 -4.45 1.69 3.99
C ILE A 16 -4.66 2.79 5.02
N ASP A 17 -4.67 2.42 6.30
CA ASP A 17 -4.87 3.39 7.38
C ASP A 17 -3.68 4.33 7.52
N GLY A 18 -2.47 3.79 7.42
CA GLY A 18 -1.24 4.57 7.57
C GLY A 18 -1.10 5.62 6.49
N ALA A 19 -1.27 5.23 5.23
CA ALA A 19 -1.14 6.15 4.10
C ALA A 19 -2.31 7.15 4.07
N GLY A 20 -3.51 6.67 4.41
CA GLY A 20 -4.68 7.54 4.43
C GLY A 20 -4.59 8.62 5.48
N ASN A 21 -4.00 8.33 6.63
CA ASN A 21 -3.95 9.25 7.77
C ASN A 21 -2.57 9.86 8.01
N GLY A 22 -1.56 9.46 7.23
CA GLY A 22 -0.20 9.95 7.44
C GLY A 22 0.43 9.40 8.71
N ASN A 23 0.09 8.17 9.09
CA ASN A 23 0.59 7.56 10.32
C ASN A 23 1.86 6.77 10.04
N ALA A 24 3.00 7.30 10.46
CA ALA A 24 4.30 6.69 10.19
C ALA A 24 4.43 5.32 10.85
N ASP A 25 3.95 5.15 12.07
CA ASP A 25 4.09 3.89 12.79
C ASP A 25 3.37 2.74 12.07
N GLN A 26 2.16 3.00 11.57
CA GLN A 26 1.41 1.99 10.84
C GLN A 26 2.11 1.61 9.53
N MET A 27 2.60 2.61 8.79
CA MET A 27 3.31 2.35 7.55
C MET A 27 4.63 1.60 7.81
N ASN A 28 5.35 1.98 8.85
CA ASN A 28 6.60 1.32 9.18
C ASN A 28 6.39 -0.14 9.59
N GLU A 29 5.29 -0.44 10.25
CA GLU A 29 4.95 -1.81 10.58
C GLU A 29 4.57 -2.62 9.34
N ALA A 30 3.83 -2.01 8.40
CA ALA A 30 3.34 -2.71 7.22
C ALA A 30 4.44 -3.05 6.21
N PHE A 31 5.44 -2.18 6.06
CA PHE A 31 6.45 -2.34 5.02
C PHE A 31 7.75 -2.93 5.56
N HIS A 32 8.29 -3.89 4.79
CA HIS A 32 9.64 -4.41 5.03
C HIS A 32 10.65 -3.27 4.89
N SER A 33 11.78 -3.38 5.60
CA SER A 33 12.81 -2.33 5.56
C SER A 33 13.38 -2.09 4.16
N SER A 34 13.34 -3.11 3.29
CA SER A 34 13.84 -3.00 1.91
C SER A 34 12.73 -2.77 0.90
N ALA A 35 11.52 -2.43 1.34
CA ALA A 35 10.38 -2.30 0.44
C ALA A 35 10.59 -1.17 -0.56
N ARG A 36 10.01 -1.35 -1.75
CA ARG A 36 10.04 -0.36 -2.83
C ARG A 36 8.62 0.03 -3.22
N TRP A 37 8.50 1.20 -3.77
CA TRP A 37 7.23 1.80 -4.13
C TRP A 37 7.35 2.44 -5.51
N PHE A 38 6.55 1.95 -6.47
CA PHE A 38 6.62 2.39 -7.86
C PHE A 38 5.26 2.76 -8.39
N GLY A 39 5.17 3.82 -9.16
CA GLY A 39 3.94 4.16 -9.85
C GLY A 39 4.00 5.51 -10.49
N THR A 40 2.90 5.87 -11.14
CA THR A 40 2.79 7.12 -11.87
C THR A 40 1.57 7.90 -11.36
N VAL A 41 1.77 9.18 -11.09
CA VAL A 41 0.70 10.10 -10.72
C VAL A 41 0.75 11.30 -11.66
N ASP A 42 -0.34 11.53 -12.39
CA ASP A 42 -0.45 12.65 -13.33
C ASP A 42 0.74 12.74 -14.29
N GLY A 43 1.20 11.56 -14.75
CA GLY A 43 2.29 11.48 -15.72
C GLY A 43 3.68 11.53 -15.11
N ALA A 44 3.82 11.72 -13.81
CA ALA A 44 5.12 11.72 -13.15
C ALA A 44 5.40 10.37 -12.52
N ASP A 45 6.59 9.81 -12.79
CA ASP A 45 6.99 8.50 -12.26
C ASP A 45 7.59 8.66 -10.87
N TYR A 46 7.25 7.71 -10.00
CA TYR A 46 7.78 7.65 -8.64
C TYR A 46 8.48 6.32 -8.42
N ASP A 47 9.63 6.37 -7.77
CA ASP A 47 10.45 5.23 -7.40
C ASP A 47 11.07 5.55 -6.05
N LEU A 48 10.42 5.07 -4.99
CA LEU A 48 10.81 5.42 -3.63
C LEU A 48 11.15 4.18 -2.82
N ASP A 49 12.09 4.34 -1.88
CA ASP A 49 12.31 3.35 -0.85
C ASP A 49 11.31 3.58 0.29
N LYS A 50 11.39 2.74 1.33
CA LYS A 50 10.46 2.82 2.45
C LYS A 50 10.52 4.19 3.14
N GLU A 51 11.71 4.67 3.43
CA GLU A 51 11.86 5.95 4.13
C GLU A 51 11.28 7.09 3.30
N GLY A 52 11.57 7.11 2.00
CA GLY A 52 11.05 8.14 1.11
C GLY A 52 9.54 8.13 1.02
N PHE A 53 8.96 6.93 0.91
CA PHE A 53 7.51 6.80 0.84
C PHE A 53 6.83 7.23 2.14
N VAL A 54 7.34 6.76 3.30
CA VAL A 54 6.74 7.11 4.59
C VAL A 54 6.81 8.61 4.81
N THR A 55 7.98 9.22 4.55
CA THR A 55 8.15 10.66 4.70
C THR A 55 7.16 11.42 3.81
N TYR A 56 7.01 10.99 2.56
CA TYR A 56 6.08 11.65 1.63
C TYR A 56 4.65 11.58 2.15
N MET A 57 4.21 10.39 2.58
CA MET A 57 2.81 10.20 3.00
C MET A 57 2.50 10.87 4.33
N VAL A 58 3.46 10.99 5.23
CA VAL A 58 3.26 11.75 6.47
C VAL A 58 3.01 13.22 6.14
N GLY A 59 3.74 13.76 5.16
CA GLY A 59 3.58 15.15 4.73
C GLY A 59 2.34 15.40 3.88
N THR A 60 1.84 14.35 3.19
CA THR A 60 0.68 14.48 2.28
C THR A 60 -0.26 13.28 2.45
N PRO A 61 -0.98 13.18 3.59
CA PRO A 61 -1.89 12.05 3.80
C PRO A 61 -2.93 11.96 2.70
N GLY A 62 -3.20 10.72 2.25
CA GLY A 62 -4.08 10.51 1.10
C GLY A 62 -5.55 10.75 1.35
N LYS A 63 -6.03 10.39 2.52
CA LYS A 63 -7.43 10.55 2.95
C LYS A 63 -8.44 10.12 1.88
N PRO A 64 -8.35 8.87 1.38
CA PRO A 64 -9.27 8.43 0.34
C PRO A 64 -10.71 8.35 0.87
N SER A 65 -11.68 8.52 -0.02
CA SER A 65 -13.08 8.34 0.35
C SER A 65 -13.44 6.86 0.47
N SER A 66 -12.73 5.99 -0.24
CA SER A 66 -12.87 4.55 -0.08
C SER A 66 -11.57 3.85 -0.41
N ALA A 67 -11.31 2.74 0.26
CA ALA A 67 -10.19 1.86 -0.03
C ALA A 67 -10.66 0.43 0.23
N LYS A 68 -10.44 -0.45 -0.74
CA LYS A 68 -11.02 -1.79 -0.70
C LYS A 68 -10.00 -2.82 -1.17
N ILE A 69 -9.78 -3.86 -0.35
CA ILE A 69 -8.99 -5.01 -0.77
C ILE A 69 -9.90 -5.86 -1.64
N VAL A 70 -9.53 -6.02 -2.92
CA VAL A 70 -10.37 -6.76 -3.87
C VAL A 70 -9.84 -8.14 -4.19
N ASP A 71 -8.59 -8.44 -3.85
CA ASP A 71 -8.01 -9.76 -4.10
C ASP A 71 -6.83 -10.01 -3.18
N ILE A 72 -6.69 -11.24 -2.70
CA ILE A 72 -5.52 -11.72 -1.96
C ILE A 72 -5.21 -13.13 -2.45
N GLN A 73 -3.95 -13.38 -2.81
CA GLN A 73 -3.49 -14.72 -3.18
C GLN A 73 -2.28 -15.06 -2.32
N ILE A 74 -2.25 -16.28 -1.79
CA ILE A 74 -1.18 -16.74 -0.92
C ILE A 74 -0.63 -18.06 -1.45
N ALA A 75 0.70 -18.14 -1.51
CA ALA A 75 1.40 -19.36 -1.86
C ALA A 75 2.54 -19.53 -0.86
N GLY A 76 2.34 -20.36 0.17
CA GLY A 76 3.35 -20.56 1.22
C GLY A 76 3.70 -19.25 1.92
N THR A 77 4.94 -18.79 1.76
CA THR A 77 5.44 -17.59 2.43
C THR A 77 5.43 -16.37 1.52
N ALA A 78 4.71 -16.42 0.40
CA ALA A 78 4.59 -15.29 -0.52
C ALA A 78 3.12 -14.99 -0.75
N ALA A 79 2.81 -13.72 -0.97
CA ALA A 79 1.43 -13.30 -1.22
C ALA A 79 1.39 -12.09 -2.13
N THR A 80 0.23 -11.92 -2.79
CA THR A 80 -0.11 -10.70 -3.49
C THR A 80 -1.45 -10.18 -2.96
N ALA A 81 -1.64 -8.87 -3.05
CA ALA A 81 -2.91 -8.24 -2.72
C ALA A 81 -3.17 -7.11 -3.70
N THR A 82 -4.44 -6.89 -4.01
CA THR A 82 -4.87 -5.79 -4.86
C THR A 82 -5.82 -4.91 -4.08
N VAL A 83 -5.59 -3.60 -4.11
CA VAL A 83 -6.42 -2.61 -3.42
C VAL A 83 -6.89 -1.57 -4.44
N GLU A 84 -8.17 -1.24 -4.38
CA GLU A 84 -8.72 -0.14 -5.17
C GLU A 84 -9.06 1.02 -4.24
N GLU A 85 -8.61 2.22 -4.60
CA GLU A 85 -8.81 3.43 -3.81
C GLU A 85 -9.44 4.52 -4.63
N GLU A 86 -10.36 5.28 -4.02
CA GLU A 86 -11.03 6.42 -4.66
C GLU A 86 -10.94 7.63 -3.77
N GLY A 87 -10.88 8.81 -4.38
CA GLY A 87 -10.86 10.06 -3.64
C GLY A 87 -9.54 10.34 -2.94
N PHE A 88 -8.47 9.70 -3.36
CA PHE A 88 -7.14 9.92 -2.79
C PHE A 88 -6.75 11.37 -3.10
N TRP A 89 -6.34 12.11 -2.08
CA TRP A 89 -6.13 13.57 -2.14
C TRP A 89 -7.35 14.31 -2.70
N GLY A 90 -8.53 13.74 -2.50
CA GLY A 90 -9.80 14.33 -2.89
C GLY A 90 -10.32 13.90 -4.25
N THR A 91 -9.47 13.63 -5.24
CA THR A 91 -9.91 13.42 -6.62
C THR A 91 -9.32 12.21 -7.33
N LEU A 92 -8.25 11.62 -6.82
CA LEU A 92 -7.55 10.57 -7.56
C LEU A 92 -8.04 9.19 -7.20
N SER A 93 -8.11 8.32 -8.20
CA SER A 93 -8.39 6.90 -8.01
C SER A 93 -7.16 6.11 -8.38
N PHE A 94 -6.88 5.06 -7.60
CA PHE A 94 -5.71 4.20 -7.81
C PHE A 94 -6.08 2.74 -7.71
N THR A 95 -5.33 1.91 -8.44
CA THR A 95 -5.26 0.47 -8.17
C THR A 95 -3.85 0.17 -7.74
N ASP A 96 -3.72 -0.45 -6.57
CA ASP A 96 -2.44 -0.79 -5.96
C ASP A 96 -2.24 -2.29 -6.00
N PHE A 97 -1.08 -2.72 -6.48
CA PHE A 97 -0.68 -4.13 -6.45
C PHE A 97 0.43 -4.29 -5.44
N PHE A 98 0.23 -5.21 -4.49
CA PHE A 98 1.19 -5.46 -3.42
C PHE A 98 1.80 -6.83 -3.56
N GLN A 99 3.09 -6.94 -3.25
CA GLN A 99 3.76 -8.20 -2.98
C GLN A 99 4.13 -8.23 -1.52
N LEU A 100 3.92 -9.40 -0.87
CA LEU A 100 4.22 -9.58 0.54
C LEU A 100 5.05 -10.85 0.72
N ALA A 101 5.86 -10.87 1.75
CA ALA A 101 6.62 -12.05 2.14
C ALA A 101 6.49 -12.28 3.63
N LYS A 102 6.48 -13.56 4.02
CA LYS A 102 6.52 -13.94 5.43
C LYS A 102 7.95 -14.33 5.77
N LEU A 103 8.63 -13.45 6.48
CA LEU A 103 10.03 -13.62 6.86
C LEU A 103 10.11 -13.56 8.39
N ASP A 104 10.83 -14.50 8.99
CA ASP A 104 10.90 -14.63 10.45
C ASP A 104 9.50 -14.70 11.08
N GLY A 105 8.59 -15.43 10.41
CA GLY A 105 7.23 -15.62 10.89
C GLY A 105 6.33 -14.40 10.77
N ARG A 106 6.74 -13.37 10.02
CA ARG A 106 6.03 -12.10 9.99
C ARG A 106 5.78 -11.66 8.56
N TRP A 107 4.52 -11.36 8.25
CA TRP A 107 4.15 -10.84 6.93
C TRP A 107 4.42 -9.35 6.84
N GLN A 108 5.07 -8.92 5.76
CA GLN A 108 5.28 -7.51 5.46
C GLN A 108 5.20 -7.28 3.96
N ILE A 109 4.83 -6.07 3.57
CA ILE A 109 4.80 -5.66 2.16
C ILE A 109 6.23 -5.43 1.70
N THR A 110 6.60 -6.07 0.58
CA THR A 110 7.95 -5.92 0.01
C THR A 110 7.96 -4.99 -1.20
N CYS A 111 6.82 -4.82 -1.86
CA CYS A 111 6.72 -3.93 -3.02
C CYS A 111 5.29 -3.48 -3.19
N LYS A 112 5.12 -2.21 -3.53
CA LYS A 112 3.84 -1.68 -3.96
C LYS A 112 4.03 -1.05 -5.33
N THR A 113 3.27 -1.52 -6.32
CA THR A 113 3.21 -0.91 -7.64
C THR A 113 1.79 -0.42 -7.85
N PHE A 114 1.63 0.84 -8.24
CA PHE A 114 0.30 1.41 -8.35
C PHE A 114 0.10 2.11 -9.68
N ALA A 115 -1.16 2.19 -10.09
CA ALA A 115 -1.56 2.94 -11.27
C ALA A 115 -2.70 3.88 -10.90
N GLN A 116 -2.63 5.09 -11.42
CA GLN A 116 -3.74 6.02 -11.34
C GLN A 116 -4.81 5.57 -12.34
N THR A 117 -6.01 5.29 -11.87
CA THR A 117 -7.09 4.76 -12.70
C THR A 117 -8.18 5.80 -12.97
N GLY A 118 -8.13 6.93 -12.29
CA GLY A 118 -9.11 7.99 -12.52
C GLY A 118 -8.77 9.26 -11.79
N GLY A 119 -9.50 10.32 -12.14
CA GLY A 119 -9.34 11.62 -11.52
C GLY A 119 -8.19 12.42 -12.10
N THR A 120 -8.13 13.66 -11.68
CA THR A 120 -7.00 14.54 -12.00
C THR A 120 -6.64 15.32 -10.75
N HIS A 121 -5.35 15.52 -10.54
CA HIS A 121 -4.87 16.32 -9.43
C HIS A 121 -5.06 17.80 -9.82
N ALA A 122 -5.96 18.45 -9.12
CA ALA A 122 -6.30 19.85 -9.44
C ALA A 122 -5.21 20.80 -8.96
#